data_346415308ea382bace3e4d679f14d68f
#
_entry.id   346415308ea382bace3e4d679f14d68f
#
_cell.length_a   1.000
_cell.length_b   1.000
_cell.length_c   1.000
_cell.angle_alpha   90.00
_cell.angle_beta   90.00
_cell.angle_gamma   90.00
#
_symmetry.space_group_name_H-M   'P 1'
#
loop_
_entity.id
_entity.type
_entity.pdbx_description
1 polymer ?
#
loop_
_entity_poly.entity_id
_entity_poly.type
_entity_poly.pdbx_seq_one_letter_code
_entity_poly.pdbx_strand_id
1 'polypeptide(L)'
;MSNVTRFGAVGDGVVDDTESIRHAVNEGDGMLHFPPGTYRITQPIEVRLAKRGPLGIDGTGGTARIVMDGKGPAFRLIGTHGGTGDPGSRQGNVPTHQRLPTIRNIEVEGAHAEADGFELIETMQSIFEGVLVTSCRHGIHLIKRNRNVLISHCHIYFNTGVGVYLDSVNLHQINIANCHISYNRLGGIRLERSEVRNLQITGNDIEYNNHKLHKTEPEPTAEIYIDTTAEGASVNEVTIASNTIQATDSPGGSNIRIREKPDASRPPGLFAISGNVIGSQENNVHLSGCYGIALSGNTIYSCKHRNLLIEDSRL
;
A
#
# COMPACT_ATOMS: atom_id res chain seq x y z
N MET A 1 10.01 25.68 5.70
CA MET A 1 10.06 24.57 4.74
C MET A 1 11.48 24.38 4.26
N SER A 2 11.99 23.17 4.39
CA SER A 2 13.29 22.77 3.88
C SER A 2 13.19 22.46 2.39
N ASN A 3 13.33 23.49 1.57
CA ASN A 3 13.45 23.32 0.14
C ASN A 3 14.73 22.53 -0.16
N VAL A 4 14.61 21.33 -0.75
CA VAL A 4 15.74 20.42 -1.00
C VAL A 4 16.85 21.04 -1.87
N THR A 5 16.53 21.98 -2.74
CA THR A 5 17.53 22.67 -3.57
C THR A 5 18.48 23.56 -2.74
N ARG A 6 18.04 24.03 -1.56
CA ARG A 6 18.91 24.76 -0.63
C ARG A 6 19.92 23.88 0.10
N PHE A 7 19.72 22.56 0.02
CA PHE A 7 20.62 21.55 0.55
C PHE A 7 21.48 20.91 -0.55
N GLY A 8 21.40 21.43 -1.78
CA GLY A 8 22.23 21.01 -2.90
C GLY A 8 21.54 20.09 -3.91
N ALA A 9 20.27 19.74 -3.75
CA ALA A 9 19.55 18.96 -4.75
C ALA A 9 19.36 19.79 -6.03
N VAL A 10 19.63 19.16 -7.19
CA VAL A 10 19.59 19.81 -8.51
C VAL A 10 18.24 19.63 -9.17
N GLY A 11 17.66 18.42 -9.13
CA GLY A 11 16.36 18.12 -9.71
C GLY A 11 16.33 18.13 -11.24
N ASP A 12 17.45 17.80 -11.91
CA ASP A 12 17.59 17.75 -13.36
C ASP A 12 17.40 16.35 -13.98
N GLY A 13 17.19 15.32 -13.13
CA GLY A 13 17.06 13.91 -13.52
C GLY A 13 18.38 13.22 -13.86
N VAL A 14 19.51 13.88 -13.76
CA VAL A 14 20.83 13.35 -14.12
C VAL A 14 21.73 13.23 -12.91
N VAL A 15 21.87 14.32 -12.16
CA VAL A 15 22.68 14.34 -10.92
C VAL A 15 22.05 13.43 -9.87
N ASP A 16 22.90 12.74 -9.09
CA ASP A 16 22.43 11.97 -7.94
C ASP A 16 22.15 12.92 -6.76
N ASP A 17 20.89 13.14 -6.48
CA ASP A 17 20.41 14.03 -5.41
C ASP A 17 20.32 13.34 -4.03
N THR A 18 20.73 12.05 -3.91
CA THR A 18 20.58 11.24 -2.70
C THR A 18 21.11 11.96 -1.47
N GLU A 19 22.39 12.37 -1.48
CA GLU A 19 23.02 12.99 -0.31
C GLU A 19 22.47 14.38 0.01
N SER A 20 22.09 15.14 -1.02
CA SER A 20 21.47 16.45 -0.82
C SER A 20 20.12 16.35 -0.13
N ILE A 21 19.30 15.36 -0.53
CA ILE A 21 18.01 15.11 0.11
C ILE A 21 18.19 14.55 1.54
N ARG A 22 19.16 13.65 1.75
CA ARG A 22 19.53 13.17 3.11
C ARG A 22 19.96 14.34 4.02
N HIS A 23 20.72 15.27 3.49
CA HIS A 23 21.11 16.49 4.20
C HIS A 23 19.88 17.32 4.58
N ALA A 24 18.92 17.51 3.66
CA ALA A 24 17.66 18.18 3.96
C ALA A 24 16.83 17.43 5.02
N VAL A 25 16.84 16.09 5.04
CA VAL A 25 16.21 15.28 6.09
C VAL A 25 16.86 15.56 7.43
N ASN A 26 18.17 15.57 7.52
CA ASN A 26 18.89 15.65 8.80
C ASN A 26 18.93 17.07 9.38
N GLU A 27 19.19 18.07 8.56
CA GLU A 27 19.44 19.46 8.99
C GLU A 27 18.25 20.40 8.76
N GLY A 28 17.24 19.93 8.01
CA GLY A 28 16.06 20.74 7.70
C GLY A 28 15.07 20.87 8.87
N ASP A 29 13.95 21.54 8.63
CA ASP A 29 12.87 21.80 9.60
C ASP A 29 11.81 20.70 9.71
N GLY A 30 11.94 19.59 8.95
CA GLY A 30 11.00 18.47 8.91
C GLY A 30 10.00 18.52 7.77
N MET A 31 9.87 19.64 7.10
CA MET A 31 9.04 19.75 5.91
C MET A 31 9.92 19.73 4.66
N LEU A 32 10.12 18.54 4.07
CA LEU A 32 10.84 18.39 2.80
C LEU A 32 9.97 18.90 1.67
N HIS A 33 10.37 19.99 1.08
CA HIS A 33 9.70 20.60 -0.05
C HIS A 33 10.52 20.36 -1.32
N PHE A 34 9.90 19.70 -2.29
CA PHE A 34 10.48 19.43 -3.59
C PHE A 34 9.88 20.40 -4.63
N PRO A 35 10.60 21.42 -5.09
CA PRO A 35 10.19 22.25 -6.24
C PRO A 35 9.98 21.40 -7.50
N PRO A 36 9.33 21.95 -8.54
CA PRO A 36 9.21 21.28 -9.84
C PRO A 36 10.56 20.79 -10.35
N GLY A 37 10.65 19.51 -10.70
CA GLY A 37 11.90 18.91 -11.18
C GLY A 37 11.89 17.39 -11.08
N THR A 38 12.95 16.76 -11.58
CA THR A 38 13.17 15.31 -11.51
C THR A 38 14.40 15.04 -10.67
N TYR A 39 14.20 14.47 -9.50
CA TYR A 39 15.24 14.19 -8.51
C TYR A 39 15.65 12.73 -8.60
N ARG A 40 16.81 12.46 -9.18
CA ARG A 40 17.36 11.10 -9.27
C ARG A 40 18.04 10.75 -7.96
N ILE A 41 17.70 9.60 -7.39
CA ILE A 41 18.34 9.04 -6.20
C ILE A 41 18.79 7.60 -6.48
N THR A 42 19.94 7.21 -5.94
CA THR A 42 20.52 5.88 -6.14
C THR A 42 20.47 5.00 -4.89
N GLN A 43 20.05 5.56 -3.77
CA GLN A 43 19.89 4.85 -2.50
C GLN A 43 18.66 5.34 -1.73
N PRO A 44 18.06 4.52 -0.87
CA PRO A 44 16.92 4.91 -0.06
C PRO A 44 17.14 6.17 0.78
N ILE A 45 16.16 7.04 0.80
CA ILE A 45 16.08 8.14 1.75
C ILE A 45 15.45 7.61 3.04
N GLU A 46 16.27 7.25 4.01
CA GLU A 46 15.79 6.77 5.31
C GLU A 46 15.48 7.93 6.25
N VAL A 47 14.28 7.91 6.82
CA VAL A 47 13.86 8.90 7.84
C VAL A 47 13.54 8.17 9.14
N ARG A 48 14.40 8.34 10.13
CA ARG A 48 14.21 7.80 11.49
C ARG A 48 13.39 8.78 12.33
N LEU A 49 12.07 8.57 12.41
CA LEU A 49 11.13 9.49 13.02
C LEU A 49 11.43 9.77 14.50
N ALA A 50 11.93 8.78 15.25
CA ALA A 50 12.29 8.97 16.64
C ALA A 50 13.41 10.01 16.84
N LYS A 51 14.30 10.14 15.86
CA LYS A 51 15.42 11.10 15.86
C LYS A 51 15.02 12.40 15.16
N ARG A 52 14.35 12.27 14.01
CA ARG A 52 14.02 13.42 13.17
C ARG A 52 12.87 14.25 13.74
N GLY A 53 11.86 13.60 14.31
CA GLY A 53 10.63 14.25 14.72
C GLY A 53 9.59 14.34 13.58
N PRO A 54 8.67 15.31 13.66
CA PRO A 54 7.62 15.47 12.68
C PRO A 54 8.18 15.59 11.26
N LEU A 55 7.53 14.89 10.32
CA LEU A 55 7.93 14.82 8.91
C LEU A 55 6.77 15.16 7.99
N GLY A 56 7.01 16.05 7.03
CA GLY A 56 6.19 16.22 5.84
C GLY A 56 7.05 16.12 4.58
N ILE A 57 6.50 15.51 3.53
CA ILE A 57 7.09 15.46 2.18
C ILE A 57 6.06 16.04 1.23
N ASP A 58 6.42 17.08 0.47
CA ASP A 58 5.52 17.74 -0.48
C ASP A 58 6.20 17.98 -1.83
N GLY A 59 5.58 17.49 -2.91
CA GLY A 59 6.05 17.57 -4.28
C GLY A 59 5.43 18.71 -5.08
N THR A 60 5.00 19.81 -4.45
CA THR A 60 4.52 21.02 -5.12
C THR A 60 3.39 20.74 -6.12
N GLY A 61 2.29 20.17 -5.64
CA GLY A 61 1.12 19.92 -6.50
C GLY A 61 1.35 18.85 -7.58
N GLY A 62 2.25 17.89 -7.34
CA GLY A 62 2.54 16.80 -8.29
C GLY A 62 3.52 17.17 -9.39
N THR A 63 4.26 18.27 -9.25
CA THR A 63 5.25 18.71 -10.25
C THR A 63 6.67 18.23 -9.98
N ALA A 64 6.90 17.60 -8.83
CA ALA A 64 8.16 16.98 -8.46
C ALA A 64 8.10 15.47 -8.64
N ARG A 65 9.13 14.92 -9.29
CA ARG A 65 9.32 13.50 -9.52
C ARG A 65 10.60 13.01 -8.85
N ILE A 66 10.51 11.93 -8.10
CA ILE A 66 11.67 11.18 -7.59
C ILE A 66 11.89 9.97 -8.49
N VAL A 67 13.10 9.81 -9.02
CA VAL A 67 13.50 8.62 -9.79
C VAL A 67 14.43 7.78 -8.91
N MET A 68 13.94 6.62 -8.48
CA MET A 68 14.73 5.66 -7.70
C MET A 68 15.52 4.76 -8.65
N ASP A 69 16.77 5.13 -8.90
CA ASP A 69 17.72 4.44 -9.76
C ASP A 69 18.68 3.57 -8.92
N GLY A 70 18.12 2.84 -7.98
CA GLY A 70 18.85 1.93 -7.11
C GLY A 70 17.93 0.95 -6.42
N LYS A 71 18.50 0.05 -5.62
CA LYS A 71 17.80 -1.00 -4.90
C LYS A 71 17.14 -0.48 -3.63
N GLY A 72 15.90 -0.89 -3.38
CA GLY A 72 15.12 -0.59 -2.18
C GLY A 72 14.13 0.57 -2.37
N PRO A 73 13.46 1.04 -1.30
CA PRO A 73 12.44 2.07 -1.42
C PRO A 73 13.06 3.46 -1.65
N ALA A 74 12.37 4.28 -2.44
CA ALA A 74 12.76 5.69 -2.58
C ALA A 74 12.74 6.39 -1.21
N PHE A 75 11.69 6.16 -0.42
CA PHE A 75 11.62 6.64 0.97
C PHE A 75 11.31 5.51 1.93
N ARG A 76 12.10 5.41 2.99
CA ARG A 76 11.88 4.49 4.11
C ARG A 76 11.62 5.28 5.38
N LEU A 77 10.37 5.18 5.90
CA LEU A 77 9.99 5.82 7.16
C LEU A 77 10.10 4.81 8.30
N ILE A 78 10.92 5.10 9.28
CA ILE A 78 11.21 4.22 10.41
C ILE A 78 10.79 4.90 11.70
N GLY A 79 9.71 4.40 12.29
CA GLY A 79 9.28 4.79 13.63
C GLY A 79 9.80 3.83 14.70
N THR A 80 9.17 3.91 15.86
CA THR A 80 9.44 3.01 17.01
C THR A 80 8.12 2.56 17.68
N HIS A 81 7.00 2.61 16.94
CA HIS A 81 5.71 2.17 17.46
C HIS A 81 5.67 0.64 17.53
N GLY A 82 5.98 0.08 18.68
CA GLY A 82 5.92 -1.37 18.94
C GLY A 82 4.61 -1.87 19.55
N GLY A 83 3.66 -0.97 19.80
CA GLY A 83 2.44 -1.29 20.53
C GLY A 83 1.29 -1.82 19.67
N THR A 84 0.22 -2.24 20.34
CA THR A 84 -1.04 -2.71 19.72
C THR A 84 -2.00 -1.56 19.40
N GLY A 85 -3.26 -1.88 19.08
CA GLY A 85 -4.36 -0.92 19.00
C GLY A 85 -4.75 -0.26 20.31
N ASP A 86 -4.35 -0.82 21.46
CA ASP A 86 -4.63 -0.26 22.78
C ASP A 86 -4.07 1.17 22.93
N PRO A 87 -4.85 2.13 23.42
CA PRO A 87 -4.36 3.50 23.66
C PRO A 87 -3.13 3.58 24.55
N GLY A 88 -3.03 2.71 25.57
CA GLY A 88 -1.90 2.63 26.49
C GLY A 88 -0.60 2.10 25.86
N SER A 89 -0.68 1.49 24.68
CA SER A 89 0.48 0.96 23.98
C SER A 89 1.34 2.01 23.25
N ARG A 90 0.88 3.26 23.21
CA ARG A 90 1.63 4.38 22.62
C ARG A 90 2.69 4.87 23.62
N GLN A 91 3.90 4.39 23.48
CA GLN A 91 4.98 4.62 24.43
C GLN A 91 6.05 5.58 23.88
N GLY A 92 6.92 6.07 24.78
CA GLY A 92 8.02 6.94 24.43
C GLY A 92 7.58 8.24 23.78
N ASN A 93 8.31 8.68 22.75
CA ASN A 93 8.00 9.89 22.00
C ASN A 93 7.10 9.66 20.77
N VAL A 94 6.55 8.44 20.59
CA VAL A 94 5.67 8.12 19.46
C VAL A 94 4.48 9.07 19.36
N PRO A 95 3.67 9.29 20.44
CA PRO A 95 2.47 10.09 20.33
C PRO A 95 2.72 11.61 20.17
N THR A 96 3.90 12.09 20.46
CA THR A 96 4.22 13.51 20.46
C THR A 96 5.18 13.92 19.37
N HIS A 97 6.07 13.01 18.94
CA HIS A 97 7.23 13.35 18.11
C HIS A 97 7.26 12.58 16.78
N GLN A 98 6.75 11.34 16.74
CA GLN A 98 6.80 10.50 15.54
C GLN A 98 5.48 10.40 14.79
N ARG A 99 4.44 11.05 15.28
CA ARG A 99 3.09 10.98 14.72
C ARG A 99 2.96 11.77 13.42
N LEU A 100 2.00 11.35 12.60
CA LEU A 100 1.50 12.09 11.46
C LEU A 100 2.58 12.40 10.39
N PRO A 101 3.48 11.46 10.03
CA PRO A 101 4.28 11.67 8.84
C PRO A 101 3.36 11.74 7.62
N THR A 102 3.47 12.83 6.86
CA THR A 102 2.57 13.11 5.73
C THR A 102 3.36 13.20 4.44
N ILE A 103 2.96 12.43 3.43
CA ILE A 103 3.54 12.39 2.09
C ILE A 103 2.45 12.80 1.10
N ARG A 104 2.70 13.85 0.32
CA ARG A 104 1.68 14.35 -0.61
C ARG A 104 2.24 14.96 -1.88
N ASN A 105 1.39 14.93 -2.91
CA ASN A 105 1.62 15.66 -4.16
C ASN A 105 2.97 15.36 -4.82
N ILE A 106 3.45 14.13 -4.77
CA ILE A 106 4.77 13.74 -5.29
C ILE A 106 4.67 12.48 -6.13
N GLU A 107 5.45 12.43 -7.20
CA GLU A 107 5.61 11.24 -8.03
C GLU A 107 6.87 10.48 -7.62
N VAL A 108 6.77 9.14 -7.56
CA VAL A 108 7.91 8.24 -7.41
C VAL A 108 7.92 7.24 -8.55
N GLU A 109 9.01 7.21 -9.29
CA GLU A 109 9.26 6.30 -10.42
C GLU A 109 10.44 5.39 -10.12
N GLY A 110 10.28 4.08 -10.35
CA GLY A 110 11.37 3.10 -10.25
C GLY A 110 12.14 2.99 -11.56
N ALA A 111 13.44 3.23 -11.53
CA ALA A 111 14.35 3.01 -12.66
C ALA A 111 15.25 1.77 -12.47
N HIS A 112 15.16 1.08 -11.33
CA HIS A 112 15.88 -0.15 -11.01
C HIS A 112 14.89 -1.30 -10.75
N ALA A 113 15.21 -2.51 -11.15
CA ALA A 113 14.32 -3.68 -11.02
C ALA A 113 13.91 -4.00 -9.55
N GLU A 114 14.74 -3.62 -8.59
CA GLU A 114 14.46 -3.78 -7.16
C GLU A 114 14.12 -2.44 -6.47
N ALA A 115 13.77 -1.40 -7.22
CA ALA A 115 13.28 -0.15 -6.64
C ALA A 115 11.86 -0.35 -6.11
N ASP A 116 11.59 0.15 -4.91
CA ASP A 116 10.24 0.27 -4.33
C ASP A 116 9.88 1.76 -4.18
N GLY A 117 8.59 2.06 -4.10
CA GLY A 117 8.16 3.43 -3.87
C GLY A 117 8.41 3.85 -2.42
N PHE A 118 7.56 3.40 -1.50
CA PHE A 118 7.64 3.75 -0.08
C PHE A 118 7.64 2.50 0.79
N GLU A 119 8.39 2.53 1.90
CA GLU A 119 8.36 1.50 2.92
C GLU A 119 8.10 2.11 4.31
N LEU A 120 7.14 1.55 5.04
CA LEU A 120 6.75 1.98 6.38
C LEU A 120 7.09 0.91 7.41
N ILE A 121 7.84 1.30 8.44
CA ILE A 121 8.31 0.42 9.52
C ILE A 121 8.00 1.08 10.86
N GLU A 122 7.15 0.45 11.68
CA GLU A 122 6.86 0.90 13.05
C GLU A 122 6.35 2.35 13.13
N THR A 123 5.57 2.78 12.12
CA THR A 123 5.03 4.14 12.04
C THR A 123 3.64 4.27 12.67
N MET A 124 3.24 5.51 12.98
CA MET A 124 1.92 5.84 13.48
C MET A 124 1.34 7.05 12.76
N GLN A 125 0.07 6.94 12.34
CA GLN A 125 -0.69 8.01 11.70
C GLN A 125 -0.07 8.53 10.38
N SER A 126 0.54 7.62 9.60
CA SER A 126 1.12 7.97 8.29
C SER A 126 0.01 8.29 7.29
N ILE A 127 0.19 9.35 6.52
CA ILE A 127 -0.75 9.82 5.50
C ILE A 127 -0.05 9.88 4.15
N PHE A 128 -0.68 9.25 3.13
CA PHE A 128 -0.36 9.42 1.73
C PHE A 128 -1.55 10.10 1.05
N GLU A 129 -1.32 11.21 0.38
CA GLU A 129 -2.38 11.98 -0.29
C GLU A 129 -1.88 12.54 -1.63
N GLY A 130 -2.59 12.23 -2.72
CA GLY A 130 -2.23 12.72 -4.04
C GLY A 130 -0.84 12.26 -4.52
N VAL A 131 -0.43 11.06 -4.14
CA VAL A 131 0.88 10.48 -4.49
C VAL A 131 0.73 9.60 -5.72
N LEU A 132 1.69 9.69 -6.64
CA LEU A 132 1.79 8.79 -7.78
C LEU A 132 3.00 7.88 -7.58
N VAL A 133 2.81 6.55 -7.72
CA VAL A 133 3.91 5.57 -7.69
C VAL A 133 3.82 4.68 -8.91
N THR A 134 4.89 4.63 -9.69
CA THR A 134 4.94 3.85 -10.94
C THR A 134 6.28 3.18 -11.16
N SER A 135 6.27 2.12 -11.97
CA SER A 135 7.49 1.42 -12.44
C SER A 135 8.38 0.86 -11.32
N CYS A 136 7.91 0.84 -10.08
CA CYS A 136 8.60 0.24 -8.95
C CYS A 136 8.38 -1.28 -8.89
N ARG A 137 9.11 -1.98 -8.00
CA ARG A 137 8.75 -3.34 -7.62
C ARG A 137 7.45 -3.30 -6.79
N HIS A 138 7.45 -2.67 -5.63
CA HIS A 138 6.24 -2.41 -4.83
C HIS A 138 5.95 -0.91 -4.73
N GLY A 139 4.66 -0.55 -4.75
CA GLY A 139 4.26 0.86 -4.64
C GLY A 139 4.39 1.38 -3.22
N ILE A 140 3.51 0.95 -2.32
CA ILE A 140 3.55 1.29 -0.89
C ILE A 140 3.61 -0.02 -0.10
N HIS A 141 4.71 -0.23 0.63
CA HIS A 141 5.01 -1.45 1.36
C HIS A 141 5.02 -1.21 2.87
N LEU A 142 4.15 -1.92 3.60
CA LEU A 142 4.01 -1.82 5.05
C LEU A 142 4.50 -3.12 5.68
N ILE A 143 5.48 -3.02 6.58
CA ILE A 143 6.09 -4.17 7.25
C ILE A 143 6.17 -3.98 8.77
N LYS A 144 6.38 -5.06 9.51
CA LYS A 144 6.51 -5.12 10.96
C LYS A 144 5.28 -4.62 11.70
N ARG A 145 5.25 -3.34 12.06
CA ARG A 145 4.19 -2.72 12.82
C ARG A 145 3.86 -1.35 12.24
N ASN A 146 2.56 -1.07 12.07
CA ASN A 146 2.08 0.26 11.72
C ASN A 146 0.72 0.51 12.38
N ARG A 147 0.33 1.77 12.53
CA ARG A 147 -0.94 2.14 13.16
C ARG A 147 -1.55 3.37 12.52
N ASN A 148 -2.87 3.33 12.28
CA ASN A 148 -3.65 4.46 11.78
C ASN A 148 -3.11 5.04 10.46
N VAL A 149 -2.96 4.19 9.44
CA VAL A 149 -2.44 4.59 8.12
C VAL A 149 -3.59 5.04 7.22
N LEU A 150 -3.40 6.14 6.52
CA LEU A 150 -4.32 6.63 5.50
C LEU A 150 -3.62 6.70 4.15
N ILE A 151 -4.21 6.09 3.12
CA ILE A 151 -3.76 6.16 1.73
C ILE A 151 -4.96 6.65 0.92
N SER A 152 -4.89 7.86 0.38
CA SER A 152 -6.02 8.46 -0.29
C SER A 152 -5.64 9.29 -1.51
N HIS A 153 -6.52 9.31 -2.53
CA HIS A 153 -6.34 10.10 -3.76
C HIS A 153 -5.00 9.82 -4.45
N CYS A 154 -4.50 8.57 -4.36
CA CYS A 154 -3.22 8.15 -4.92
C CYS A 154 -3.42 7.43 -6.25
N HIS A 155 -2.40 7.51 -7.12
CA HIS A 155 -2.27 6.70 -8.33
C HIS A 155 -1.11 5.73 -8.15
N ILE A 156 -1.38 4.42 -8.14
CA ILE A 156 -0.36 3.38 -7.89
C ILE A 156 -0.45 2.37 -9.03
N TYR A 157 0.45 2.46 -10.00
CA TYR A 157 0.31 1.66 -11.21
C TYR A 157 1.62 1.25 -11.85
N PHE A 158 1.55 0.24 -12.77
CA PHE A 158 2.68 -0.29 -13.52
C PHE A 158 3.86 -0.79 -12.66
N ASN A 159 3.59 -1.19 -11.41
CA ASN A 159 4.63 -1.77 -10.58
C ASN A 159 4.83 -3.25 -10.93
N THR A 160 6.08 -3.74 -10.91
CA THR A 160 6.41 -5.13 -11.24
C THR A 160 6.07 -6.11 -10.11
N GLY A 161 5.68 -5.62 -8.96
CA GLY A 161 5.18 -6.35 -7.80
C GLY A 161 3.75 -5.94 -7.46
N VAL A 162 3.53 -5.54 -6.23
CA VAL A 162 2.21 -5.20 -5.67
C VAL A 162 2.04 -3.69 -5.55
N GLY A 163 0.82 -3.20 -5.79
CA GLY A 163 0.50 -1.78 -5.62
C GLY A 163 0.61 -1.33 -4.16
N VAL A 164 -0.27 -1.84 -3.30
CA VAL A 164 -0.21 -1.62 -1.83
C VAL A 164 -0.02 -2.97 -1.14
N TYR A 165 1.10 -3.14 -0.47
CA TYR A 165 1.50 -4.42 0.10
C TYR A 165 1.62 -4.37 1.62
N LEU A 166 0.77 -5.15 2.30
CA LEU A 166 0.79 -5.39 3.73
C LEU A 166 1.48 -6.75 3.95
N ASP A 167 2.77 -6.74 4.23
CA ASP A 167 3.60 -7.95 4.32
C ASP A 167 4.17 -8.15 5.72
N SER A 168 3.81 -9.24 6.35
CA SER A 168 4.33 -9.56 7.69
C SER A 168 4.18 -8.37 8.65
N VAL A 169 3.05 -7.64 8.53
CA VAL A 169 2.77 -6.44 9.31
C VAL A 169 1.72 -6.72 10.38
N ASN A 170 1.96 -6.22 11.60
CA ASN A 170 0.89 -6.03 12.56
C ASN A 170 0.39 -4.58 12.42
N LEU A 171 -0.88 -4.43 12.01
CA LEU A 171 -1.43 -3.12 11.69
C LEU A 171 -2.82 -2.96 12.29
N HIS A 172 -3.05 -1.83 12.96
CA HIS A 172 -4.34 -1.46 13.50
C HIS A 172 -4.82 -0.15 12.86
N GLN A 173 -5.92 -0.24 12.15
CA GLN A 173 -6.58 0.80 11.36
C GLN A 173 -5.79 1.25 10.12
N ILE A 174 -6.28 0.86 8.96
CA ILE A 174 -5.82 1.37 7.67
C ILE A 174 -7.02 1.65 6.77
N ASN A 175 -7.01 2.81 6.14
CA ASN A 175 -7.96 3.18 5.11
C ASN A 175 -7.23 3.38 3.79
N ILE A 176 -7.70 2.70 2.74
CA ILE A 176 -7.27 2.88 1.35
C ILE A 176 -8.50 3.38 0.60
N ALA A 177 -8.50 4.66 0.23
CA ALA A 177 -9.72 5.30 -0.26
C ALA A 177 -9.49 6.25 -1.43
N ASN A 178 -10.42 6.26 -2.39
CA ASN A 178 -10.41 7.18 -3.53
C ASN A 178 -9.10 7.12 -4.33
N CYS A 179 -8.53 5.92 -4.49
CA CYS A 179 -7.30 5.70 -5.22
C CYS A 179 -7.56 4.99 -6.56
N HIS A 180 -6.67 5.20 -7.52
CA HIS A 180 -6.53 4.36 -8.70
C HIS A 180 -5.34 3.42 -8.50
N ILE A 181 -5.61 2.10 -8.49
CA ILE A 181 -4.60 1.06 -8.25
C ILE A 181 -4.67 0.06 -9.41
N SER A 182 -3.78 0.20 -10.39
CA SER A 182 -3.93 -0.52 -11.65
C SER A 182 -2.62 -1.01 -12.23
N TYR A 183 -2.70 -2.06 -13.06
CA TYR A 183 -1.56 -2.57 -13.83
C TYR A 183 -0.36 -3.02 -12.98
N ASN A 184 -0.54 -3.35 -11.71
CA ASN A 184 0.53 -3.91 -10.89
C ASN A 184 0.61 -5.42 -11.11
N ARG A 185 1.81 -5.97 -11.37
CA ARG A 185 1.94 -7.34 -11.88
C ARG A 185 1.46 -8.41 -10.89
N LEU A 186 1.69 -8.23 -9.59
CA LEU A 186 1.39 -9.23 -8.56
C LEU A 186 0.12 -8.95 -7.74
N GLY A 187 -0.67 -7.96 -8.14
CA GLY A 187 -1.93 -7.59 -7.50
C GLY A 187 -2.00 -6.12 -7.10
N GLY A 188 -3.22 -5.63 -6.92
CA GLY A 188 -3.48 -4.23 -6.53
C GLY A 188 -3.21 -4.00 -5.06
N ILE A 189 -4.02 -4.62 -4.19
CA ILE A 189 -3.87 -4.58 -2.73
C ILE A 189 -3.66 -6.01 -2.24
N ARG A 190 -2.56 -6.26 -1.54
CA ARG A 190 -2.21 -7.59 -1.06
C ARG A 190 -1.83 -7.59 0.41
N LEU A 191 -2.45 -8.51 1.17
CA LEU A 191 -2.19 -8.73 2.58
C LEU A 191 -1.80 -10.19 2.78
N GLU A 192 -0.62 -10.44 3.34
CA GLU A 192 -0.11 -11.78 3.63
C GLU A 192 0.69 -11.80 4.94
N ARG A 193 0.68 -12.93 5.63
CA ARG A 193 1.48 -13.15 6.85
C ARG A 193 1.31 -12.05 7.90
N SER A 194 0.17 -11.38 7.88
CA SER A 194 -0.06 -10.15 8.62
C SER A 194 -1.18 -10.31 9.64
N GLU A 195 -1.13 -9.51 10.69
CA GLU A 195 -2.20 -9.34 11.65
C GLU A 195 -2.79 -7.94 11.50
N VAL A 196 -4.00 -7.83 10.92
CA VAL A 196 -4.62 -6.54 10.61
C VAL A 196 -6.01 -6.43 11.23
N ARG A 197 -6.30 -5.26 11.77
CA ARG A 197 -7.61 -4.89 12.32
C ARG A 197 -8.09 -3.58 11.71
N ASN A 198 -9.40 -3.47 11.46
CA ASN A 198 -10.03 -2.29 10.88
C ASN A 198 -9.41 -1.89 9.52
N LEU A 199 -9.46 -2.81 8.55
CA LEU A 199 -9.07 -2.53 7.17
C LEU A 199 -10.27 -2.00 6.37
N GLN A 200 -10.13 -0.82 5.79
CA GLN A 200 -11.14 -0.25 4.90
C GLN A 200 -10.56 -0.02 3.50
N ILE A 201 -11.22 -0.58 2.48
CA ILE A 201 -10.91 -0.41 1.05
C ILE A 201 -12.18 0.15 0.41
N THR A 202 -12.21 1.48 0.18
CA THR A 202 -13.47 2.15 -0.18
C THR A 202 -13.30 3.21 -1.26
N GLY A 203 -14.24 3.22 -2.23
CA GLY A 203 -14.27 4.27 -3.26
C GLY A 203 -13.09 4.23 -4.24
N ASN A 204 -12.43 3.09 -4.40
CA ASN A 204 -11.27 2.97 -5.28
C ASN A 204 -11.68 2.42 -6.65
N ASP A 205 -10.84 2.72 -7.64
CA ASP A 205 -10.78 2.02 -8.92
C ASP A 205 -9.57 1.09 -8.91
N ILE A 206 -9.82 -0.23 -8.91
CA ILE A 206 -8.78 -1.26 -8.77
C ILE A 206 -8.90 -2.19 -9.96
N GLU A 207 -7.94 -2.10 -10.90
CA GLU A 207 -8.12 -2.78 -12.17
C GLU A 207 -6.85 -3.29 -12.82
N TYR A 208 -6.99 -4.39 -13.58
CA TYR A 208 -5.95 -4.96 -14.44
C TYR A 208 -4.62 -5.26 -13.73
N ASN A 209 -4.67 -5.59 -12.44
CA ASN A 209 -3.48 -5.90 -11.65
C ASN A 209 -3.03 -7.36 -11.88
N ASN A 210 -2.33 -7.62 -12.98
CA ASN A 210 -1.88 -8.94 -13.38
C ASN A 210 -0.68 -8.90 -14.37
N HIS A 211 -0.23 -10.08 -14.81
CA HIS A 211 0.92 -10.30 -15.67
C HIS A 211 0.80 -9.73 -17.11
N LYS A 212 -0.41 -9.51 -17.63
CA LYS A 212 -0.62 -9.29 -19.08
C LYS A 212 0.14 -8.10 -19.65
N LEU A 213 0.10 -6.96 -18.96
CA LEU A 213 0.81 -5.76 -19.42
C LEU A 213 2.33 -5.83 -19.19
N HIS A 214 2.77 -6.68 -18.29
CA HIS A 214 4.20 -6.90 -18.01
C HIS A 214 4.84 -7.92 -18.96
N LYS A 215 4.03 -8.61 -19.79
CA LYS A 215 4.50 -9.62 -20.75
C LYS A 215 5.31 -10.74 -20.07
N THR A 216 4.95 -11.09 -18.85
CA THR A 216 5.55 -12.20 -18.10
C THR A 216 4.68 -13.45 -18.17
N GLU A 217 5.18 -14.57 -17.68
CA GLU A 217 4.39 -15.80 -17.56
C GLU A 217 3.15 -15.56 -16.68
N PRO A 218 2.04 -16.21 -17.03
CA PRO A 218 0.80 -16.14 -16.27
C PRO A 218 0.99 -16.66 -14.84
N GLU A 219 0.46 -15.93 -13.87
CA GLU A 219 0.41 -16.36 -12.47
C GLU A 219 -0.94 -15.94 -11.84
N PRO A 220 -1.45 -16.70 -10.88
CA PRO A 220 -2.66 -16.33 -10.17
C PRO A 220 -2.50 -15.01 -9.42
N THR A 221 -3.32 -14.01 -9.75
CA THR A 221 -3.32 -12.71 -9.08
C THR A 221 -4.73 -12.34 -8.62
N ALA A 222 -4.83 -11.34 -7.78
CA ALA A 222 -6.11 -10.74 -7.45
C ALA A 222 -5.98 -9.20 -7.36
N GLU A 223 -7.07 -8.52 -7.66
CA GLU A 223 -7.15 -7.08 -7.47
C GLU A 223 -7.03 -6.74 -5.98
N ILE A 224 -7.75 -7.50 -5.14
CA ILE A 224 -7.65 -7.48 -3.68
C ILE A 224 -7.38 -8.91 -3.19
N TYR A 225 -6.23 -9.14 -2.58
CA TYR A 225 -5.83 -10.43 -2.03
C TYR A 225 -5.57 -10.35 -0.53
N ILE A 226 -6.30 -11.14 0.25
CA ILE A 226 -6.14 -11.27 1.70
C ILE A 226 -5.88 -12.73 2.03
N ASP A 227 -4.70 -13.04 2.57
CA ASP A 227 -4.28 -14.38 2.95
C ASP A 227 -3.82 -14.42 4.42
N THR A 228 -4.59 -15.08 5.25
CA THR A 228 -4.30 -15.31 6.68
C THR A 228 -4.04 -16.77 7.01
N THR A 229 -3.64 -17.57 6.01
CA THR A 229 -3.33 -19.00 6.22
C THR A 229 -2.00 -19.23 6.95
N ALA A 230 -1.09 -18.26 6.96
CA ALA A 230 0.16 -18.34 7.69
C ALA A 230 -0.06 -18.36 9.21
N GLU A 231 0.88 -18.96 9.94
CA GLU A 231 0.86 -18.96 11.41
C GLU A 231 0.91 -17.53 11.96
N GLY A 232 0.05 -17.22 12.94
CA GLY A 232 -0.05 -15.88 13.54
C GLY A 232 -0.76 -14.85 12.69
N ALA A 233 -1.01 -15.12 11.41
CA ALA A 233 -1.74 -14.18 10.54
C ALA A 233 -3.24 -14.17 10.91
N SER A 234 -3.85 -13.00 10.88
CA SER A 234 -5.29 -12.82 11.07
C SER A 234 -5.74 -11.46 10.54
N VAL A 235 -6.99 -11.37 10.14
CA VAL A 235 -7.61 -10.10 9.75
C VAL A 235 -9.02 -10.04 10.34
N ASN A 236 -9.41 -8.88 10.88
CA ASN A 236 -10.77 -8.65 11.38
C ASN A 236 -11.27 -7.25 11.03
N GLU A 237 -12.59 -7.12 10.99
CA GLU A 237 -13.26 -5.82 10.80
C GLU A 237 -12.87 -5.20 9.46
N VAL A 238 -13.11 -5.95 8.38
CA VAL A 238 -12.76 -5.54 7.02
C VAL A 238 -13.98 -5.00 6.28
N THR A 239 -13.84 -3.84 5.69
CA THR A 239 -14.83 -3.27 4.77
C THR A 239 -14.22 -3.14 3.37
N ILE A 240 -14.86 -3.74 2.37
CA ILE A 240 -14.57 -3.55 0.95
C ILE A 240 -15.85 -3.01 0.32
N ALA A 241 -15.91 -1.69 0.08
CA ALA A 241 -17.16 -1.07 -0.30
C ALA A 241 -17.03 0.03 -1.36
N SER A 242 -18.04 0.13 -2.22
CA SER A 242 -18.14 1.21 -3.21
C SER A 242 -16.94 1.31 -4.15
N ASN A 243 -16.27 0.19 -4.45
CA ASN A 243 -15.16 0.16 -5.39
C ASN A 243 -15.64 -0.32 -6.76
N THR A 244 -14.94 0.11 -7.82
CA THR A 244 -14.92 -0.58 -9.11
C THR A 244 -13.74 -1.52 -9.12
N ILE A 245 -13.99 -2.82 -9.29
CA ILE A 245 -12.96 -3.86 -9.25
C ILE A 245 -13.10 -4.71 -10.50
N GLN A 246 -12.15 -4.60 -11.42
CA GLN A 246 -12.22 -5.31 -12.67
C GLN A 246 -10.84 -5.73 -13.18
N ALA A 247 -10.82 -6.81 -13.96
CA ALA A 247 -9.57 -7.31 -14.51
C ALA A 247 -9.78 -7.87 -15.92
N THR A 248 -8.71 -8.01 -16.67
CA THR A 248 -8.65 -9.03 -17.70
C THR A 248 -8.40 -10.37 -17.03
N ASP A 249 -9.08 -11.43 -17.47
CA ASP A 249 -8.89 -12.77 -16.92
C ASP A 249 -7.41 -13.17 -16.90
N SER A 250 -6.96 -13.71 -15.78
CA SER A 250 -5.64 -14.31 -15.61
C SER A 250 -5.81 -15.72 -15.03
N PRO A 251 -5.00 -16.72 -15.44
CA PRO A 251 -5.14 -18.09 -14.96
C PRO A 251 -5.13 -18.19 -13.43
N GLY A 252 -6.22 -18.74 -12.85
CA GLY A 252 -6.40 -18.81 -11.40
C GLY A 252 -6.69 -17.47 -10.72
N GLY A 253 -6.96 -16.42 -11.48
CA GLY A 253 -7.14 -15.06 -10.97
C GLY A 253 -8.51 -14.81 -10.33
N SER A 254 -8.56 -13.76 -9.53
CA SER A 254 -9.79 -13.27 -8.90
C SER A 254 -9.78 -11.74 -8.80
N ASN A 255 -10.98 -11.14 -8.71
CA ASN A 255 -11.06 -9.72 -8.35
C ASN A 255 -10.87 -9.54 -6.83
N ILE A 256 -11.65 -10.28 -6.04
CA ILE A 256 -11.47 -10.36 -4.59
C ILE A 256 -11.15 -11.81 -4.24
N ARG A 257 -10.01 -12.04 -3.61
CA ARG A 257 -9.62 -13.34 -3.08
C ARG A 257 -9.30 -13.26 -1.61
N ILE A 258 -10.06 -14.00 -0.79
CA ILE A 258 -9.85 -14.08 0.66
C ILE A 258 -9.60 -15.53 1.01
N ARG A 259 -8.48 -15.79 1.69
CA ARG A 259 -8.09 -17.11 2.18
C ARG A 259 -7.84 -17.02 3.66
N GLU A 260 -8.63 -17.74 4.43
CA GLU A 260 -8.42 -17.90 5.86
C GLU A 260 -8.12 -19.36 6.20
N LYS A 261 -7.46 -19.60 7.30
CA LYS A 261 -7.29 -20.95 7.82
C LYS A 261 -8.56 -21.34 8.53
N PRO A 262 -9.22 -22.47 8.17
CA PRO A 262 -10.38 -22.97 8.88
C PRO A 262 -9.96 -23.39 10.31
N ASP A 263 -10.15 -22.52 11.28
CA ASP A 263 -9.83 -22.76 12.68
C ASP A 263 -10.98 -22.24 13.55
N ALA A 264 -11.75 -23.17 14.10
CA ALA A 264 -12.89 -22.85 14.95
C ALA A 264 -12.50 -22.13 16.27
N SER A 265 -11.22 -22.10 16.60
CA SER A 265 -10.70 -21.39 17.78
C SER A 265 -10.40 -19.91 17.52
N ARG A 266 -10.38 -19.49 16.25
CA ARG A 266 -10.15 -18.09 15.87
C ARG A 266 -11.47 -17.33 15.73
N PRO A 267 -11.54 -16.08 16.15
CA PRO A 267 -12.70 -15.25 15.84
C PRO A 267 -12.82 -15.07 14.32
N PRO A 268 -14.05 -15.00 13.80
CA PRO A 268 -14.30 -14.78 12.36
C PRO A 268 -13.71 -13.46 11.89
N GLY A 269 -13.31 -13.40 10.63
CA GLY A 269 -12.70 -12.21 10.03
C GLY A 269 -13.59 -10.97 9.99
N LEU A 270 -14.91 -11.12 10.04
CA LEU A 270 -15.91 -10.04 9.99
C LEU A 270 -15.72 -9.12 8.77
N PHE A 271 -16.10 -9.65 7.61
CA PHE A 271 -16.03 -8.93 6.35
C PHE A 271 -17.37 -8.35 5.94
N ALA A 272 -17.38 -7.07 5.57
CA ALA A 272 -18.48 -6.45 4.85
C ALA A 272 -18.02 -6.12 3.42
N ILE A 273 -18.54 -6.84 2.43
CA ILE A 273 -18.27 -6.62 1.00
C ILE A 273 -19.54 -6.09 0.36
N SER A 274 -19.62 -4.78 0.11
CA SER A 274 -20.89 -4.16 -0.25
C SER A 274 -20.79 -3.02 -1.26
N GLY A 275 -21.80 -2.95 -2.15
CA GLY A 275 -21.93 -1.82 -3.09
C GLY A 275 -20.79 -1.71 -4.12
N ASN A 276 -20.05 -2.78 -4.39
CA ASN A 276 -18.98 -2.78 -5.37
C ASN A 276 -19.51 -3.17 -6.76
N VAL A 277 -18.82 -2.71 -7.80
CA VAL A 277 -18.96 -3.21 -9.18
C VAL A 277 -17.77 -4.13 -9.46
N ILE A 278 -18.01 -5.43 -9.68
CA ILE A 278 -16.96 -6.46 -9.75
C ILE A 278 -17.11 -7.24 -11.04
N GLY A 279 -16.07 -7.31 -11.87
CA GLY A 279 -16.21 -8.04 -13.12
C GLY A 279 -14.94 -8.40 -13.87
N SER A 280 -15.15 -9.22 -14.92
CA SER A 280 -14.17 -9.53 -15.96
C SER A 280 -12.92 -10.29 -15.51
N GLN A 281 -13.07 -11.26 -14.58
CA GLN A 281 -11.97 -12.14 -14.15
C GLN A 281 -12.37 -13.62 -14.26
N GLU A 282 -11.45 -14.57 -14.06
CA GLU A 282 -11.79 -16.00 -13.98
C GLU A 282 -12.78 -16.26 -12.86
N ASN A 283 -12.48 -15.81 -11.63
CA ASN A 283 -13.42 -15.81 -10.53
C ASN A 283 -13.56 -14.37 -10.00
N ASN A 284 -14.78 -13.84 -9.96
CA ASN A 284 -14.94 -12.47 -9.48
C ASN A 284 -14.70 -12.37 -7.97
N VAL A 285 -15.33 -13.23 -7.18
CA VAL A 285 -15.12 -13.31 -5.73
C VAL A 285 -14.78 -14.75 -5.34
N HIS A 286 -13.63 -14.96 -4.72
CA HIS A 286 -13.17 -16.27 -4.27
C HIS A 286 -12.89 -16.25 -2.76
N LEU A 287 -13.69 -17.01 -2.00
CA LEU A 287 -13.62 -17.11 -0.55
C LEU A 287 -13.24 -18.53 -0.16
N SER A 288 -12.20 -18.71 0.64
CA SER A 288 -11.74 -20.01 1.10
C SER A 288 -11.46 -20.00 2.61
N GLY A 289 -12.07 -20.90 3.36
CA GLY A 289 -11.91 -21.03 4.81
C GLY A 289 -12.48 -19.87 5.65
N CYS A 290 -13.34 -19.06 5.07
CA CYS A 290 -13.79 -17.78 5.65
C CYS A 290 -15.02 -17.94 6.54
N TYR A 291 -15.13 -17.06 7.56
CA TYR A 291 -16.32 -16.93 8.42
C TYR A 291 -16.74 -15.46 8.52
N GLY A 292 -18.05 -15.26 8.80
CA GLY A 292 -18.55 -13.93 9.13
C GLY A 292 -18.45 -12.93 7.98
N ILE A 293 -18.79 -13.36 6.77
CA ILE A 293 -18.79 -12.50 5.58
C ILE A 293 -20.21 -12.10 5.22
N ALA A 294 -20.44 -10.80 5.11
CA ALA A 294 -21.64 -10.23 4.49
C ALA A 294 -21.31 -9.78 3.05
N LEU A 295 -21.99 -10.36 2.07
CA LEU A 295 -21.96 -9.96 0.66
C LEU A 295 -23.29 -9.31 0.32
N SER A 296 -23.33 -7.98 0.11
CA SER A 296 -24.61 -7.30 -0.12
C SER A 296 -24.50 -6.14 -1.12
N GLY A 297 -25.52 -5.99 -1.97
CA GLY A 297 -25.61 -4.85 -2.87
C GLY A 297 -24.51 -4.72 -3.93
N ASN A 298 -23.73 -5.76 -4.18
CA ASN A 298 -22.70 -5.74 -5.22
C ASN A 298 -23.30 -6.03 -6.58
N THR A 299 -22.79 -5.36 -7.62
CA THR A 299 -23.03 -5.75 -9.02
C THR A 299 -21.85 -6.62 -9.47
N ILE A 300 -22.11 -7.91 -9.77
CA ILE A 300 -21.06 -8.86 -10.16
C ILE A 300 -21.39 -9.38 -11.57
N TYR A 301 -20.43 -9.28 -12.50
CA TYR A 301 -20.66 -9.57 -13.93
C TYR A 301 -19.45 -10.20 -14.63
N SER A 302 -19.72 -10.79 -15.80
CA SER A 302 -18.71 -11.23 -16.79
C SER A 302 -17.51 -11.99 -16.23
N CYS A 303 -17.76 -13.09 -15.51
CA CYS A 303 -16.69 -14.00 -15.13
C CYS A 303 -16.46 -15.08 -16.22
N LYS A 304 -15.25 -15.64 -16.25
CA LYS A 304 -14.93 -16.78 -17.10
C LYS A 304 -15.38 -18.10 -16.48
N HIS A 305 -15.26 -18.23 -15.16
CA HIS A 305 -15.65 -19.45 -14.44
C HIS A 305 -16.78 -19.20 -13.43
N ARG A 306 -16.55 -18.42 -12.37
CA ARG A 306 -17.53 -18.19 -11.32
C ARG A 306 -17.57 -16.74 -10.85
N ASN A 307 -18.77 -16.18 -10.76
CA ASN A 307 -18.99 -14.90 -10.12
C ASN A 307 -18.70 -14.97 -8.61
N LEU A 308 -19.04 -16.11 -7.99
CA LEU A 308 -18.79 -16.37 -6.59
C LEU A 308 -18.33 -17.82 -6.41
N LEU A 309 -17.12 -18.03 -5.96
CA LEU A 309 -16.53 -19.31 -5.56
C LEU A 309 -16.34 -19.31 -4.05
N ILE A 310 -16.98 -20.27 -3.38
CA ILE A 310 -16.92 -20.41 -1.93
C ILE A 310 -16.44 -21.82 -1.60
N GLU A 311 -15.35 -21.91 -0.86
CA GLU A 311 -14.73 -23.18 -0.45
C GLU A 311 -14.52 -23.18 1.07
N ASP A 312 -14.98 -24.22 1.75
CA ASP A 312 -14.77 -24.43 3.20
C ASP A 312 -15.13 -23.23 4.10
N SER A 313 -16.07 -22.40 3.64
CA SER A 313 -16.44 -21.14 4.27
C SER A 313 -17.85 -21.17 4.86
N ARG A 314 -18.09 -20.32 5.86
CA ARG A 314 -19.42 -20.06 6.43
C ARG A 314 -19.76 -18.59 6.27
N LEU A 315 -20.80 -18.30 5.52
CA LEU A 315 -21.34 -16.96 5.31
C LEU A 315 -22.36 -16.60 6.38
#